data_9c810fc93f77bc8d60995cec48e7dbd4
#
_entry.id   9c810fc93f77bc8d60995cec48e7dbd4
#
_cell.length_a   1.000
_cell.length_b   1.000
_cell.length_c   1.000
_cell.angle_alpha   90.00
_cell.angle_beta   90.00
_cell.angle_gamma   90.00
#
_symmetry.space_group_name_H-M   'P 1'
#
loop_
_entity.id
_entity.type
_entity.pdbx_description
1 polymer ?
#
loop_
_entity_poly.entity_id
_entity_poly.type
_entity_poly.pdbx_seq_one_letter_code
_entity_poly.pdbx_strand_id
1 'polypeptide(L)'
;MRKENYLKIKHYVKSLCLDNINELCTKTGLTSQEIELIQRVNRGDTRVCISLEMGMCESAVSKTCHKIFTKIKDYLIKNNIDF
;
A
#
# COMPACT_ATOMS: atom_id res chain seq x y z
N MET A 1 7.13 -1.11 -11.83
CA MET A 1 7.30 0.20 -11.13
C MET A 1 8.76 0.40 -10.77
N ARG A 2 9.26 1.60 -10.93
CA ARG A 2 10.63 1.93 -10.55
C ARG A 2 10.77 1.95 -9.03
N LYS A 3 11.95 1.58 -8.53
CA LYS A 3 12.24 1.58 -7.10
C LYS A 3 11.97 2.95 -6.44
N GLU A 4 12.32 4.03 -7.12
CA GLU A 4 12.09 5.39 -6.62
C GLU A 4 10.60 5.67 -6.41
N ASN A 5 9.75 5.29 -7.37
CA ASN A 5 8.31 5.46 -7.26
C ASN A 5 7.73 4.58 -6.15
N TYR A 6 8.22 3.36 -6.01
CA TYR A 6 7.81 2.47 -4.95
C TYR A 6 8.07 3.11 -3.57
N LEU A 7 9.27 3.65 -3.36
CA LEU A 7 9.62 4.30 -2.10
C LEU A 7 8.78 5.55 -1.84
N LYS A 8 8.54 6.36 -2.86
CA LYS A 8 7.68 7.55 -2.74
C LYS A 8 6.26 7.18 -2.34
N ILE A 9 5.66 6.19 -2.98
CA ILE A 9 4.32 5.72 -2.64
C ILE A 9 4.29 5.17 -1.23
N LYS A 10 5.29 4.39 -0.84
CA LYS A 10 5.39 3.84 0.52
C LYS A 10 5.43 4.96 1.57
N HIS A 11 6.23 5.98 1.35
CA HIS A 11 6.29 7.14 2.24
C HIS A 11 4.98 7.89 2.29
N TYR A 12 4.34 8.08 1.14
CA TYR A 12 3.02 8.71 1.06
C TYR A 12 2.00 7.95 1.91
N VAL A 13 1.93 6.64 1.75
CA VAL A 13 1.01 5.78 2.51
C VAL A 13 1.27 5.88 4.00
N LYS A 14 2.54 5.86 4.42
CA LYS A 14 2.90 5.98 5.84
C LYS A 14 2.57 7.33 6.44
N SER A 15 2.51 8.38 5.63
CA SER A 15 2.19 9.73 6.10
C SER A 15 0.70 9.98 6.31
N LEU A 16 -0.16 9.11 5.77
CA LEU A 16 -1.61 9.29 5.86
C LEU A 16 -2.15 8.79 7.20
N CYS A 17 -3.22 9.44 7.68
CA CYS A 17 -3.96 8.91 8.83
C CYS A 17 -4.86 7.76 8.37
N LEU A 18 -5.38 6.99 9.34
CA LEU A 18 -6.19 5.81 9.04
C LEU A 18 -7.43 6.14 8.20
N ASP A 19 -8.10 7.25 8.49
CA ASP A 19 -9.29 7.67 7.74
C ASP A 19 -8.95 7.93 6.27
N ASN A 20 -7.82 8.59 6.01
CA ASN A 20 -7.37 8.86 4.65
C ASN A 20 -6.95 7.57 3.93
N ILE A 21 -6.36 6.62 4.64
CA ILE A 21 -6.03 5.31 4.07
C ILE A 21 -7.30 4.58 3.67
N ASN A 22 -8.33 4.57 4.52
CA ASN A 22 -9.59 3.90 4.22
C ASN A 22 -10.29 4.53 3.00
N GLU A 23 -10.27 5.86 2.90
CA GLU A 23 -10.80 6.57 1.74
C GLU A 23 -10.03 6.19 0.47
N LEU A 24 -8.71 6.17 0.54
CA LEU A 24 -7.85 5.80 -0.58
C LEU A 24 -8.14 4.36 -1.04
N CYS A 25 -8.31 3.43 -0.11
CA CYS A 25 -8.65 2.04 -0.40
C CYS A 25 -9.97 1.94 -1.17
N THR A 26 -10.98 2.70 -0.73
CA THR A 26 -12.28 2.72 -1.38
C THR A 26 -12.17 3.26 -2.80
N LYS A 27 -11.46 4.36 -2.99
CA LYS A 27 -11.33 5.02 -4.30
C LYS A 27 -10.48 4.22 -5.29
N THR A 28 -9.51 3.47 -4.81
CA THR A 28 -8.64 2.64 -5.66
C THR A 28 -9.20 1.24 -5.90
N GLY A 29 -10.29 0.87 -5.23
CA GLY A 29 -10.94 -0.42 -5.44
C GLY A 29 -10.11 -1.60 -4.95
N LEU A 30 -9.43 -1.48 -3.81
CA LEU A 30 -8.63 -2.55 -3.25
C LEU A 30 -9.51 -3.67 -2.69
N THR A 31 -9.01 -4.90 -2.77
CA THR A 31 -9.66 -6.07 -2.17
C THR A 31 -9.51 -6.04 -0.64
N SER A 32 -10.28 -6.87 0.06
CA SER A 32 -10.19 -6.97 1.53
C SER A 32 -8.78 -7.32 1.99
N GLN A 33 -8.11 -8.26 1.33
CA GLN A 33 -6.73 -8.63 1.65
C GLN A 33 -5.76 -7.47 1.40
N GLU A 34 -5.94 -6.75 0.30
CA GLU A 34 -5.11 -5.60 -0.03
C GLU A 34 -5.31 -4.47 0.98
N ILE A 35 -6.55 -4.24 1.41
CA ILE A 35 -6.85 -3.22 2.43
C ILE A 35 -6.17 -3.57 3.74
N GLU A 36 -6.27 -4.82 4.19
CA GLU A 36 -5.61 -5.27 5.42
C GLU A 36 -4.09 -5.06 5.33
N LEU A 37 -3.50 -5.41 4.20
CA LEU A 37 -2.06 -5.28 4.01
C LEU A 37 -1.62 -3.82 4.04
N ILE A 38 -2.32 -2.94 3.34
CA ILE A 38 -1.95 -1.52 3.30
C ILE A 38 -2.12 -0.85 4.66
N GLN A 39 -3.13 -1.24 5.44
CA GLN A 39 -3.30 -0.74 6.79
C GLN A 39 -2.12 -1.11 7.68
N ARG A 40 -1.58 -2.32 7.53
CA ARG A 40 -0.39 -2.76 8.26
C ARG A 40 0.86 -1.99 7.82
N VAL A 41 1.00 -1.72 6.53
CA VAL A 41 2.09 -0.87 6.02
C VAL A 41 1.98 0.55 6.58
N ASN A 42 0.77 1.11 6.58
CA ASN A 42 0.53 2.45 7.13
C ASN A 42 0.91 2.53 8.61
N ARG A 43 0.63 1.47 9.36
CA ARG A 43 0.99 1.37 10.79
C ARG A 43 2.49 1.26 11.03
N GLY A 44 3.26 0.90 10.00
CA GLY A 44 4.70 0.76 10.10
C GLY A 44 5.20 -0.66 10.30
N ASP A 45 4.34 -1.67 10.11
CA ASP A 45 4.72 -3.07 10.22
C ASP A 45 5.77 -3.42 9.16
N THR A 46 6.73 -4.26 9.54
CA THR A 46 7.74 -4.77 8.61
C THR A 46 7.14 -5.87 7.74
N ARG A 47 7.81 -6.14 6.60
CA ARG A 47 7.40 -7.23 5.71
C ARG A 47 7.38 -8.57 6.45
N VAL A 48 8.35 -8.82 7.33
CA VAL A 48 8.41 -10.06 8.12
C VAL A 48 7.20 -10.16 9.04
N CYS A 49 6.88 -9.11 9.77
CA CYS A 49 5.70 -9.09 10.65
C CYS A 49 4.42 -9.33 9.87
N ILE A 50 4.26 -8.68 8.71
CA ILE A 50 3.08 -8.83 7.86
C ILE A 50 2.96 -10.28 7.38
N SER A 51 4.07 -10.89 6.93
CA SER A 51 4.07 -12.26 6.45
C SER A 51 3.62 -13.24 7.54
N LEU A 52 4.12 -13.05 8.76
CA LEU A 52 3.76 -13.91 9.90
C LEU A 52 2.28 -13.75 10.29
N GLU A 53 1.81 -12.52 10.39
CA GLU A 53 0.44 -12.24 10.85
C GLU A 53 -0.62 -12.61 9.81
N MET A 54 -0.31 -12.46 8.53
CA MET A 54 -1.25 -12.76 7.45
C MET A 54 -1.12 -14.17 6.89
N GLY A 55 -0.15 -14.95 7.37
CA GLY A 55 0.10 -16.30 6.87
C GLY A 55 0.55 -16.33 5.42
N MET A 56 1.28 -15.31 4.98
CA MET A 56 1.83 -15.19 3.63
C MET A 56 3.34 -15.31 3.67
N CYS A 57 3.97 -15.78 2.59
CA CYS A 57 5.43 -15.70 2.49
C CYS A 57 5.86 -14.27 2.15
N GLU A 58 7.12 -13.93 2.48
CA GLU A 58 7.62 -12.56 2.25
C GLU A 58 7.56 -12.15 0.78
N SER A 59 7.83 -13.05 -0.14
CA SER A 59 7.75 -12.75 -1.57
C SER A 59 6.31 -12.45 -2.02
N ALA A 60 5.33 -13.15 -1.45
CA ALA A 60 3.91 -12.86 -1.72
C ALA A 60 3.52 -11.48 -1.16
N VAL A 61 4.00 -11.12 0.03
CA VAL A 61 3.79 -9.79 0.60
C VAL A 61 4.37 -8.73 -0.32
N SER A 62 5.60 -8.90 -0.80
CA SER A 62 6.25 -7.96 -1.71
C SER A 62 5.48 -7.79 -3.02
N LYS A 63 5.05 -8.88 -3.63
CA LYS A 63 4.27 -8.85 -4.86
C LYS A 63 2.94 -8.12 -4.68
N THR A 64 2.26 -8.40 -3.57
CA THR A 64 0.99 -7.74 -3.26
C THR A 64 1.19 -6.26 -3.01
N CYS A 65 2.25 -5.87 -2.29
CA CYS A 65 2.60 -4.48 -2.09
C CYS A 65 2.84 -3.74 -3.41
N HIS A 66 3.60 -4.35 -4.33
CA HIS A 66 3.82 -3.76 -5.66
C HIS A 66 2.51 -3.53 -6.40
N LYS A 67 1.61 -4.50 -6.34
CA LYS A 67 0.30 -4.42 -6.97
C LYS A 67 -0.53 -3.27 -6.40
N ILE A 68 -0.58 -3.18 -5.07
CA ILE A 68 -1.33 -2.13 -4.36
C ILE A 68 -0.73 -0.77 -4.69
N PHE A 69 0.57 -0.63 -4.60
CA PHE A 69 1.25 0.65 -4.83
C PHE A 69 1.12 1.10 -6.28
N THR A 70 1.07 0.17 -7.23
CA THR A 70 0.80 0.51 -8.63
C THR A 70 -0.59 1.09 -8.80
N LYS A 71 -1.60 0.47 -8.17
CA LYS A 71 -2.98 0.98 -8.19
C LYS A 71 -3.06 2.38 -7.58
N ILE A 72 -2.39 2.58 -6.44
CA ILE A 72 -2.36 3.89 -5.76
C ILE A 72 -1.67 4.93 -6.63
N LYS A 73 -0.52 4.59 -7.21
CA LYS A 73 0.21 5.50 -8.09
C LYS A 73 -0.66 5.95 -9.26
N ASP A 74 -1.33 5.01 -9.92
CA ASP A 74 -2.20 5.33 -11.05
C ASP A 74 -3.33 6.26 -10.63
N TYR A 75 -3.93 6.02 -9.47
CA TYR A 75 -4.97 6.89 -8.91
C TYR A 75 -4.43 8.30 -8.65
N LEU A 76 -3.26 8.41 -8.02
CA LEU A 76 -2.66 9.71 -7.69
C LEU A 76 -2.32 10.51 -8.95
N ILE A 77 -1.76 9.85 -9.95
CA ILE A 77 -1.43 10.50 -11.23
C ILE A 77 -2.70 10.96 -11.93
N LYS A 78 -3.72 10.12 -11.98
CA LYS A 78 -5.00 10.43 -12.62
C LYS A 78 -5.67 11.65 -11.99
N ASN A 79 -5.51 11.84 -10.70
CA ASN A 79 -6.15 12.92 -9.94
C ASN A 79 -5.20 14.10 -9.68
N ASN A 80 -4.02 14.12 -10.31
CA ASN A 80 -3.01 15.16 -10.15
C ASN A 80 -2.62 15.40 -8.70
N ILE A 81 -2.49 14.33 -7.92
CA ILE A 81 -2.07 14.38 -6.53
C ILE A 81 -0.57 14.10 -6.46
N ASP A 82 0.18 14.98 -5.83
CA ASP A 82 1.62 14.82 -5.63
C ASP A 82 1.91 13.78 -4.53
N PHE A 83 2.99 13.03 -4.73
CA PHE A 83 3.42 12.04 -3.76
C PHE A 83 4.94 11.99 -3.64
#